data_71249964663e278a7d95219c985ad4c1
#
_entry.id   71249964663e278a7d95219c985ad4c1
#
_cell.length_a   1.000
_cell.length_b   1.000
_cell.length_c   1.000
_cell.angle_alpha   90.00
_cell.angle_beta   90.00
_cell.angle_gamma   90.00
#
_symmetry.space_group_name_H-M   'P 1'
#
loop_
_entity.id
_entity.type
_entity.pdbx_description
1 polymer ?
#
loop_
_entity_poly.entity_id
_entity_poly.type
_entity_poly.pdbx_seq_one_letter_code
_entity_poly.pdbx_strand_id
1 'polypeptide(L)'
;MFPATLLLLPLYVILDKLGLLNSLVGLVLVYSTTAIPFCVWTLKGYFDTLPRELEEAARIDGASQWMIFRRIMLPLVRPGLAVTALFSFMTAWNEFIMASTFMTDESKYTLPVLIQSSVGQFSADWGLFAAGAVVTSLPVMVAFYVLQRYLVGGLTAGAVKG
;
A
#
# COMPACT_ATOMS: atom_id res chain seq x y z
N MET A 1 -5.97 7.95 -13.23
CA MET A 1 -6.26 6.64 -12.57
C MET A 1 -7.69 6.26 -12.90
N PHE A 2 -7.94 5.03 -13.33
CA PHE A 2 -9.29 4.52 -13.52
C PHE A 2 -9.97 4.31 -12.16
N PRO A 3 -11.28 4.59 -12.04
CA PRO A 3 -12.03 4.23 -10.83
C PRO A 3 -11.96 2.73 -10.60
N ALA A 4 -11.56 2.32 -9.39
CA ALA A 4 -11.40 0.90 -9.03
C ALA A 4 -12.67 0.08 -9.27
N THR A 5 -13.85 0.71 -9.10
CA THR A 5 -15.15 0.08 -9.31
C THR A 5 -15.41 -0.33 -10.76
N LEU A 6 -14.84 0.38 -11.75
CA LEU A 6 -14.97 -0.01 -13.16
C LEU A 6 -14.17 -1.28 -13.50
N LEU A 7 -13.16 -1.58 -12.70
CA LEU A 7 -12.31 -2.75 -12.90
C LEU A 7 -12.89 -4.02 -12.23
N LEU A 8 -13.92 -3.90 -11.40
CA LEU A 8 -14.49 -5.04 -10.67
C LEU A 8 -14.89 -6.21 -11.59
N LEU A 9 -15.70 -5.93 -12.59
CA LEU A 9 -16.18 -6.97 -13.53
C LEU A 9 -15.04 -7.61 -14.33
N PRO A 10 -14.16 -6.83 -15.01
CA PRO A 10 -13.02 -7.41 -15.72
C PRO A 10 -12.10 -8.24 -14.82
N LEU A 11 -11.79 -7.75 -13.61
CA LEU A 11 -10.94 -8.47 -12.67
C LEU A 11 -11.61 -9.73 -12.14
N TYR A 12 -12.92 -9.70 -11.87
CA TYR A 12 -13.68 -10.89 -11.48
C TYR A 12 -13.56 -12.00 -12.54
N VAL A 13 -13.81 -11.66 -13.81
CA VAL A 13 -13.72 -12.63 -14.92
C VAL A 13 -12.29 -13.19 -15.07
N ILE A 14 -11.27 -12.35 -14.86
CA ILE A 14 -9.87 -12.81 -14.93
C ILE A 14 -9.57 -13.76 -13.78
N LEU A 15 -9.94 -13.39 -12.54
CA LEU A 15 -9.70 -14.24 -11.37
C LEU A 15 -10.47 -15.56 -11.46
N ASP A 16 -11.69 -15.54 -11.94
CA ASP A 16 -12.50 -16.74 -12.16
C ASP A 16 -11.82 -17.70 -13.14
N LYS A 17 -11.40 -17.20 -14.33
CA LYS A 17 -10.68 -17.98 -15.32
C LYS A 17 -9.34 -18.55 -14.83
N LEU A 18 -8.69 -17.86 -13.90
CA LEU A 18 -7.43 -18.29 -13.29
C LEU A 18 -7.64 -19.21 -12.08
N GLY A 19 -8.89 -19.43 -11.63
CA GLY A 19 -9.20 -20.19 -10.41
C GLY A 19 -8.69 -19.48 -9.14
N LEU A 20 -8.61 -18.15 -9.15
CA LEU A 20 -8.07 -17.34 -8.06
C LEU A 20 -9.14 -16.58 -7.26
N LEU A 21 -10.44 -16.86 -7.51
CA LEU A 21 -11.50 -16.43 -6.61
C LEU A 21 -11.34 -17.12 -5.24
N ASN A 22 -11.79 -16.47 -4.18
CA ASN A 22 -11.62 -16.96 -2.80
C ASN A 22 -10.15 -17.25 -2.43
N SER A 23 -9.21 -16.49 -2.99
CA SER A 23 -7.78 -16.66 -2.78
C SER A 23 -7.12 -15.35 -2.38
N LEU A 24 -6.30 -15.38 -1.30
CA LEU A 24 -5.47 -14.24 -0.92
C LEU A 24 -4.49 -13.84 -2.02
N VAL A 25 -4.00 -14.80 -2.80
CA VAL A 25 -3.15 -14.51 -3.97
C VAL A 25 -3.92 -13.70 -5.01
N GLY A 26 -5.18 -14.05 -5.26
CA GLY A 26 -6.07 -13.28 -6.13
C GLY A 26 -6.22 -11.83 -5.65
N LEU A 27 -6.46 -11.62 -4.33
CA LEU A 27 -6.54 -10.26 -3.75
C LEU A 27 -5.23 -9.49 -3.90
N VAL A 28 -4.08 -10.12 -3.65
CA VAL A 28 -2.77 -9.47 -3.82
C VAL A 28 -2.57 -9.01 -5.25
N LEU A 29 -2.92 -9.83 -6.25
CA LEU A 29 -2.83 -9.46 -7.65
C LEU A 29 -3.73 -8.27 -7.98
N VAL A 30 -4.98 -8.29 -7.51
CA VAL A 30 -5.93 -7.20 -7.72
C VAL A 30 -5.45 -5.91 -7.07
N TYR A 31 -5.05 -5.94 -5.81
CA TYR A 31 -4.55 -4.75 -5.10
C TYR A 31 -3.27 -4.19 -5.73
N SER A 32 -2.45 -5.06 -6.31
CA SER A 32 -1.25 -4.64 -7.04
C SER A 32 -1.56 -3.79 -8.27
N THR A 33 -2.72 -3.99 -8.92
CA THR A 33 -3.11 -3.18 -10.09
C THR A 33 -3.28 -1.70 -9.76
N THR A 34 -3.68 -1.36 -8.54
CA THR A 34 -3.82 0.02 -8.06
C THR A 34 -2.58 0.51 -7.31
N ALA A 35 -1.95 -0.36 -6.54
CA ALA A 35 -0.78 -0.01 -5.74
C ALA A 35 0.47 0.27 -6.59
N ILE A 36 0.77 -0.55 -7.61
CA ILE A 36 1.97 -0.39 -8.43
C ILE A 36 2.04 0.97 -9.13
N PRO A 37 1.01 1.45 -9.85
CA PRO A 37 1.04 2.76 -10.48
C PRO A 37 1.27 3.90 -9.48
N PHE A 38 0.64 3.83 -8.33
CA PHE A 38 0.82 4.80 -7.25
C PHE A 38 2.27 4.78 -6.73
N CYS A 39 2.80 3.59 -6.42
CA CYS A 39 4.17 3.43 -5.94
C CYS A 39 5.19 3.97 -6.95
N VAL A 40 5.06 3.60 -8.21
CA VAL A 40 5.96 4.05 -9.27
C VAL A 40 5.93 5.57 -9.42
N TRP A 41 4.75 6.16 -9.46
CA TRP A 41 4.61 7.61 -9.60
C TRP A 41 5.18 8.37 -8.40
N THR A 42 4.87 7.93 -7.19
CA THR A 42 5.34 8.55 -5.96
C THR A 42 6.85 8.41 -5.80
N LEU A 43 7.39 7.21 -5.99
CA LEU A 43 8.83 6.97 -5.87
C LEU A 43 9.62 7.70 -6.95
N LYS A 44 9.10 7.74 -8.19
CA LYS A 44 9.71 8.56 -9.23
C LYS A 44 9.84 10.01 -8.79
N GLY A 45 8.80 10.60 -8.21
CA GLY A 45 8.86 11.96 -7.67
C GLY A 45 9.99 12.14 -6.64
N TYR A 46 10.17 11.19 -5.72
CA TYR A 46 11.28 11.24 -4.75
C TYR A 46 12.65 11.09 -5.42
N PHE A 47 12.82 10.18 -6.38
CA PHE A 47 14.08 10.05 -7.11
C PHE A 47 14.41 11.31 -7.92
N ASP A 48 13.43 11.95 -8.54
CA ASP A 48 13.60 13.16 -9.32
C ASP A 48 14.06 14.37 -8.46
N THR A 49 13.88 14.33 -7.13
CA THR A 49 14.37 15.37 -6.22
C THR A 49 15.85 15.23 -5.85
N LEU A 50 16.47 14.10 -6.16
CA LEU A 50 17.87 13.87 -5.82
C LEU A 50 18.80 14.65 -6.76
N PRO A 51 19.84 15.33 -6.21
CA PRO A 51 20.85 16.00 -7.03
C PRO A 51 21.59 15.00 -7.91
N ARG A 52 21.71 15.29 -9.20
CA ARG A 52 22.44 14.43 -10.16
C ARG A 52 23.95 14.38 -9.88
N GLU A 53 24.48 15.40 -9.26
CA GLU A 53 25.87 15.53 -8.85
C GLU A 53 26.31 14.37 -7.93
N LEU A 54 25.41 13.83 -7.13
CA LEU A 54 25.70 12.66 -6.28
C LEU A 54 25.98 11.41 -7.11
N GLU A 55 25.23 11.21 -8.17
CA GLU A 55 25.42 10.09 -9.09
C GLU A 55 26.71 10.27 -9.93
N GLU A 56 26.94 11.49 -10.42
CA GLU A 56 28.13 11.82 -11.22
C GLU A 56 29.42 11.69 -10.42
N ALA A 57 29.46 12.22 -9.19
CA ALA A 57 30.60 12.07 -8.30
C ALA A 57 30.93 10.60 -8.00
N ALA A 58 29.90 9.81 -7.70
CA ALA A 58 30.09 8.39 -7.43
C ALA A 58 30.59 7.60 -8.67
N ARG A 59 30.20 8.01 -9.87
CA ARG A 59 30.71 7.42 -11.12
C ARG A 59 32.21 7.76 -11.35
N ILE A 60 32.60 8.99 -11.02
CA ILE A 60 34.00 9.41 -11.07
C ILE A 60 34.83 8.57 -10.10
N ASP A 61 34.31 8.27 -8.92
CA ASP A 61 34.94 7.38 -7.92
C ASP A 61 34.92 5.89 -8.32
N GLY A 62 34.44 5.54 -9.53
CA GLY A 62 34.46 4.17 -10.06
C GLY A 62 33.33 3.29 -9.53
N ALA A 63 32.29 3.86 -8.89
CA ALA A 63 31.15 3.07 -8.41
C ALA A 63 30.32 2.54 -9.57
N SER A 64 29.94 1.25 -9.51
CA SER A 64 28.99 0.67 -10.47
C SER A 64 27.59 1.24 -10.27
N GLN A 65 26.73 1.20 -11.31
CA GLN A 65 25.34 1.68 -11.24
C GLN A 65 24.54 1.01 -10.10
N TRP A 66 24.74 -0.30 -9.90
CA TRP A 66 24.10 -1.02 -8.80
C TRP A 66 24.58 -0.55 -7.41
N MET A 67 25.87 -0.23 -7.30
CA MET A 67 26.42 0.33 -6.06
C MET A 67 25.87 1.72 -5.76
N ILE A 68 25.78 2.60 -6.77
CA ILE A 68 25.16 3.93 -6.66
C ILE A 68 23.71 3.79 -6.20
N PHE A 69 22.92 2.96 -6.89
CA PHE A 69 21.52 2.74 -6.53
C PHE A 69 21.38 2.26 -5.08
N ARG A 70 22.10 1.20 -4.71
CA ARG A 70 21.89 0.54 -3.40
C ARG A 70 22.49 1.34 -2.24
N ARG A 71 23.65 2.00 -2.43
CA ARG A 71 24.38 2.64 -1.33
C ARG A 71 24.12 4.15 -1.22
N ILE A 72 23.70 4.80 -2.29
CA ILE A 72 23.50 6.25 -2.32
C ILE A 72 22.02 6.57 -2.52
N MET A 73 21.43 6.18 -3.66
CA MET A 73 20.09 6.58 -4.03
C MET A 73 19.02 5.99 -3.10
N LEU A 74 19.04 4.69 -2.89
CA LEU A 74 18.04 3.98 -2.08
C LEU A 74 17.98 4.46 -0.61
N PRO A 75 19.08 4.71 0.09
CA PRO A 75 19.05 5.32 1.42
C PRO A 75 18.44 6.72 1.45
N LEU A 76 18.69 7.54 0.42
CA LEU A 76 18.18 8.90 0.34
C LEU A 76 16.66 8.95 0.10
N VAL A 77 16.10 7.97 -0.63
CA VAL A 77 14.66 7.89 -0.88
C VAL A 77 13.89 7.08 0.18
N ARG A 78 14.53 6.66 1.28
CA ARG A 78 13.84 5.96 2.38
C ARG A 78 12.57 6.66 2.88
N PRO A 79 12.50 7.99 3.02
CA PRO A 79 11.25 8.66 3.37
C PRO A 79 10.14 8.37 2.35
N GLY A 80 10.45 8.45 1.07
CA GLY A 80 9.50 8.11 0.00
C GLY A 80 9.04 6.66 0.02
N LEU A 81 9.96 5.73 0.31
CA LEU A 81 9.62 4.32 0.49
C LEU A 81 8.68 4.10 1.68
N ALA A 82 8.92 4.80 2.80
CA ALA A 82 8.05 4.71 3.97
C ALA A 82 6.64 5.24 3.69
N VAL A 83 6.53 6.39 3.01
CA VAL A 83 5.23 6.95 2.58
C VAL A 83 4.48 5.97 1.68
N THR A 84 5.15 5.45 0.64
CA THR A 84 4.55 4.53 -0.32
C THR A 84 4.12 3.23 0.35
N ALA A 85 4.96 2.67 1.22
CA ALA A 85 4.64 1.44 1.94
C ALA A 85 3.45 1.62 2.88
N LEU A 86 3.45 2.69 3.67
CA LEU A 86 2.34 2.99 4.59
C LEU A 86 1.03 3.19 3.84
N PHE A 87 1.05 4.00 2.79
CA PHE A 87 -0.16 4.28 2.02
C PHE A 87 -0.70 3.04 1.31
N SER A 88 0.17 2.24 0.68
CA SER A 88 -0.22 0.99 0.05
C SER A 88 -0.79 -0.01 1.06
N PHE A 89 -0.16 -0.12 2.23
CA PHE A 89 -0.67 -0.95 3.32
C PHE A 89 -2.04 -0.48 3.78
N MET A 90 -2.23 0.81 4.06
CA MET A 90 -3.52 1.35 4.52
C MET A 90 -4.62 1.16 3.48
N THR A 91 -4.30 1.36 2.20
CA THR A 91 -5.26 1.18 1.10
C THR A 91 -5.72 -0.27 0.99
N ALA A 92 -4.77 -1.23 1.03
CA ALA A 92 -5.09 -2.66 0.98
C ALA A 92 -5.78 -3.15 2.26
N TRP A 93 -5.38 -2.65 3.43
CA TRP A 93 -5.92 -3.04 4.72
C TRP A 93 -7.37 -2.61 4.91
N ASN A 94 -7.74 -1.43 4.42
CA ASN A 94 -9.11 -0.90 4.53
C ASN A 94 -9.97 -1.24 3.31
N GLU A 95 -9.44 -1.99 2.34
CA GLU A 95 -10.18 -2.31 1.13
C GLU A 95 -11.31 -3.28 1.44
N PHE A 96 -12.52 -2.91 1.03
CA PHE A 96 -13.74 -3.66 1.28
C PHE A 96 -14.44 -4.12 0.00
N ILE A 97 -14.51 -3.26 -1.01
CA ILE A 97 -15.37 -3.46 -2.18
C ILE A 97 -14.89 -4.65 -3.02
N MET A 98 -13.60 -4.69 -3.33
CA MET A 98 -13.01 -5.79 -4.08
C MET A 98 -12.95 -7.06 -3.24
N ALA A 99 -12.58 -6.94 -1.96
CA ALA A 99 -12.55 -8.09 -1.05
C ALA A 99 -13.91 -8.75 -0.92
N SER A 100 -14.97 -7.99 -0.69
CA SER A 100 -16.35 -8.52 -0.59
C SER A 100 -16.87 -9.11 -1.90
N THR A 101 -16.34 -8.66 -3.04
CA THR A 101 -16.73 -9.17 -4.36
C THR A 101 -16.01 -10.47 -4.72
N PHE A 102 -14.71 -10.58 -4.38
CA PHE A 102 -13.87 -11.71 -4.80
C PHE A 102 -13.75 -12.82 -3.75
N MET A 103 -14.06 -12.51 -2.48
CA MET A 103 -14.04 -13.46 -1.37
C MET A 103 -15.49 -13.73 -0.94
N THR A 104 -16.03 -14.85 -1.37
CA THR A 104 -17.41 -15.27 -1.06
C THR A 104 -17.45 -16.36 0.02
N ASP A 105 -16.31 -16.94 0.35
CA ASP A 105 -16.14 -17.95 1.41
C ASP A 105 -15.86 -17.23 2.74
N GLU A 106 -16.77 -17.36 3.71
CA GLU A 106 -16.67 -16.71 5.03
C GLU A 106 -15.36 -17.01 5.76
N SER A 107 -14.83 -18.22 5.58
CA SER A 107 -13.57 -18.64 6.22
C SER A 107 -12.34 -17.87 5.72
N LYS A 108 -12.49 -17.11 4.63
CA LYS A 108 -11.43 -16.36 3.95
C LYS A 108 -11.68 -14.87 3.91
N TYR A 109 -12.71 -14.39 4.57
CA TYR A 109 -13.01 -12.96 4.61
C TYR A 109 -11.86 -12.13 5.16
N THR A 110 -11.63 -10.97 4.56
CA THR A 110 -10.79 -9.95 5.17
C THR A 110 -11.50 -9.32 6.37
N LEU A 111 -10.73 -8.71 7.28
CA LEU A 111 -11.31 -8.07 8.47
C LEU A 111 -12.42 -7.06 8.15
N PRO A 112 -12.27 -6.14 7.17
CA PRO A 112 -13.36 -5.23 6.80
C PRO A 112 -14.62 -5.96 6.34
N VAL A 113 -14.50 -7.03 5.57
CA VAL A 113 -15.65 -7.83 5.11
C VAL A 113 -16.30 -8.55 6.28
N LEU A 114 -15.52 -9.13 7.17
CA LEU A 114 -16.02 -9.83 8.36
C LEU A 114 -16.75 -8.86 9.31
N ILE A 115 -16.19 -7.67 9.56
CA ILE A 115 -16.83 -6.66 10.41
C ILE A 115 -18.14 -6.19 9.80
N GLN A 116 -18.17 -5.93 8.49
CA GLN A 116 -19.39 -5.52 7.81
C GLN A 116 -20.47 -6.60 7.83
N SER A 117 -20.09 -7.88 7.74
CA SER A 117 -21.05 -8.99 7.82
C SER A 117 -21.73 -9.14 9.18
N SER A 118 -21.12 -8.61 10.26
CA SER A 118 -21.70 -8.59 11.59
C SER A 118 -22.87 -7.58 11.75
N VAL A 119 -23.02 -6.67 10.78
CA VAL A 119 -24.10 -5.68 10.73
C VAL A 119 -25.09 -6.09 9.64
N GLY A 120 -26.02 -6.98 9.97
CA GLY A 120 -27.09 -7.43 9.06
C GLY A 120 -28.25 -6.44 8.98
N GLN A 121 -29.16 -6.65 8.01
CA GLN A 121 -30.33 -5.80 7.81
C GLN A 121 -31.33 -5.85 8.98
N PHE A 122 -31.38 -6.95 9.74
CA PHE A 122 -32.37 -7.19 10.81
C PHE A 122 -31.74 -7.34 12.20
N SER A 123 -30.42 -7.50 12.28
CA SER A 123 -29.71 -7.62 13.55
C SER A 123 -28.29 -7.08 13.37
N ALA A 124 -27.83 -6.29 14.32
CA ALA A 124 -26.47 -5.79 14.36
C ALA A 124 -25.83 -6.20 15.68
N ASP A 125 -24.72 -6.93 15.61
CA ASP A 125 -23.87 -7.16 16.77
C ASP A 125 -22.88 -5.99 16.92
N TRP A 126 -23.34 -4.96 17.60
CA TRP A 126 -22.54 -3.76 17.85
C TRP A 126 -21.29 -4.05 18.71
N GLY A 127 -21.34 -5.11 19.54
CA GLY A 127 -20.21 -5.53 20.35
C GLY A 127 -19.09 -6.09 19.45
N LEU A 128 -19.44 -7.01 18.55
CA LEU A 128 -18.52 -7.58 17.59
C LEU A 128 -17.98 -6.51 16.62
N PHE A 129 -18.86 -5.61 16.15
CA PHE A 129 -18.45 -4.50 15.29
C PHE A 129 -17.42 -3.59 15.97
N ALA A 130 -17.67 -3.18 17.22
CA ALA A 130 -16.76 -2.32 17.97
C ALA A 130 -15.42 -3.03 18.27
N ALA A 131 -15.47 -4.29 18.68
CA ALA A 131 -14.25 -5.11 18.90
C ALA A 131 -13.45 -5.25 17.62
N GLY A 132 -14.10 -5.55 16.49
CA GLY A 132 -13.47 -5.63 15.18
C GLY A 132 -12.81 -4.32 14.75
N ALA A 133 -13.47 -3.18 14.98
CA ALA A 133 -12.90 -1.86 14.69
C ALA A 133 -11.62 -1.59 15.49
N VAL A 134 -11.59 -1.95 16.77
CA VAL A 134 -10.38 -1.84 17.61
C VAL A 134 -9.27 -2.75 17.06
N VAL A 135 -9.56 -4.02 16.80
CA VAL A 135 -8.56 -4.97 16.26
C VAL A 135 -8.01 -4.49 14.92
N THR A 136 -8.88 -3.95 14.04
CA THR A 136 -8.46 -3.43 12.72
C THR A 136 -7.57 -2.19 12.83
N SER A 137 -7.75 -1.37 13.85
CA SER A 137 -6.94 -0.16 14.04
C SER A 137 -5.52 -0.46 14.50
N LEU A 138 -5.29 -1.55 15.24
CA LEU A 138 -3.98 -1.87 15.83
C LEU A 138 -2.84 -2.01 14.80
N PRO A 139 -2.98 -2.80 13.71
CA PRO A 139 -1.91 -2.92 12.72
C PRO A 139 -1.59 -1.60 12.02
N VAL A 140 -2.61 -0.74 11.78
CA VAL A 140 -2.42 0.58 11.19
C VAL A 140 -1.64 1.49 12.14
N MET A 141 -1.97 1.48 13.44
CA MET A 141 -1.25 2.24 14.46
C MET A 141 0.20 1.77 14.58
N VAL A 142 0.44 0.47 14.58
CA VAL A 142 1.79 -0.10 14.62
C VAL A 142 2.59 0.29 13.37
N ALA A 143 2.00 0.14 12.18
CA ALA A 143 2.65 0.51 10.93
C ALA A 143 3.02 2.00 10.91
N PHE A 144 2.09 2.87 11.33
CA PHE A 144 2.35 4.31 11.46
C PHE A 144 3.47 4.59 12.47
N TYR A 145 3.42 4.00 13.66
CA TYR A 145 4.43 4.19 14.70
C TYR A 145 5.83 3.80 14.24
N VAL A 146 5.96 2.69 13.52
CA VAL A 146 7.26 2.25 12.99
C VAL A 146 7.77 3.16 11.89
N LEU A 147 6.88 3.65 11.01
CA LEU A 147 7.26 4.42 9.81
C LEU A 147 7.34 5.92 10.06
N GLN A 148 6.73 6.47 11.12
CA GLN A 148 6.66 7.91 11.40
C GLN A 148 8.04 8.58 11.43
N ARG A 149 9.08 7.91 11.94
CA ARG A 149 10.45 8.43 11.99
C ARG A 149 11.03 8.75 10.59
N TYR A 150 10.55 8.07 9.57
CA TYR A 150 10.96 8.34 8.19
C TYR A 150 10.11 9.43 7.53
N LEU A 151 8.86 9.63 8.01
CA LEU A 151 7.96 10.65 7.49
C LEU A 151 8.39 12.06 7.91
N VAL A 152 8.79 12.23 9.18
CA VAL A 152 9.19 13.53 9.74
C VAL A 152 10.48 14.06 9.10
N GLY A 153 11.45 13.17 8.80
CA GLY A 153 12.70 13.57 8.14
C GLY A 153 12.54 14.13 6.72
N GLY A 154 11.47 13.76 6.01
CA GLY A 154 11.18 14.28 4.66
C GLY A 154 10.53 15.66 4.66
N LEU A 155 9.77 16.01 5.71
CA LEU A 155 9.10 17.32 5.82
C LEU A 155 10.08 18.45 6.18
N THR A 156 11.11 18.16 6.97
CA THR A 156 12.11 19.16 7.37
C THR A 156 13.09 19.49 6.24
N ALA A 157 13.40 18.54 5.36
CA ALA A 157 14.27 18.79 4.19
C ALA A 157 13.60 19.69 3.13
N GLY A 158 12.27 19.73 3.08
CA GLY A 158 11.50 20.61 2.19
C GLY A 158 11.23 22.02 2.73
N ALA A 159 11.35 22.21 4.04
CA ALA A 159 11.02 23.49 4.71
C ALA A 159 12.20 24.47 4.78
N VAL A 160 13.41 24.08 4.42
CA VAL A 160 14.61 24.94 4.41
C VAL A 160 14.94 25.36 2.97
N LYS A 161 13.97 25.93 2.26
CA LYS A 161 14.16 26.77 1.09
C LYS A 161 13.60 28.14 1.42
N GLY A 162 14.31 28.89 2.21
CA GLY A 162 14.20 30.32 2.41
C GLY A 162 15.53 30.97 2.11
#